data_a09c4e3a6139678e2b80bd4a17b10d3f
#
_entry.id   a09c4e3a6139678e2b80bd4a17b10d3f
#
_cell.length_a   1.000
_cell.length_b   1.000
_cell.length_c   1.000
_cell.angle_alpha   90.00
_cell.angle_beta   90.00
_cell.angle_gamma   90.00
#
_symmetry.space_group_name_H-M   'P 1'
#
loop_
_entity.id
_entity.type
_entity.pdbx_description
1 polymer ?
#
loop_
_entity_poly.entity_id
_entity_poly.type
_entity_poly.pdbx_seq_one_letter_code
_entity_poly.pdbx_strand_id
1 'polypeptide(L)'
;MIIPALDLIEGQVVRLYQGDYGQVTEYKVDPAEQFNLYHQAGANWLHLVDLTGAKDTSARQLDLIAKLLASTPANIQIGGGVRTEQDVVDLLEAGAQRVVVGSTAVKQPELVKGWMEKYGAEKIVLALDINIDQDGTRKVAISGWQEDSGVTIEALINDYLTVGRQQHXHAVY
;
A
#
# COMPACT_ATOMS: atom_id res chain seq x y z
N MET A 1 -7.97 13.51 -8.07
CA MET A 1 -8.63 12.82 -6.93
C MET A 1 -7.68 12.86 -5.74
N ILE A 2 -8.18 13.11 -4.52
CA ILE A 2 -7.40 13.03 -3.29
C ILE A 2 -7.81 11.76 -2.55
N ILE A 3 -6.83 10.96 -2.10
CA ILE A 3 -7.07 9.76 -1.30
C ILE A 3 -6.43 9.99 0.07
N PRO A 4 -7.22 10.33 1.11
CA PRO A 4 -6.64 10.50 2.45
C PRO A 4 -6.08 9.19 2.97
N ALA A 5 -5.01 9.29 3.78
CA ALA A 5 -4.27 8.13 4.26
C ALA A 5 -4.15 8.11 5.78
N LEU A 6 -4.18 6.92 6.36
CA LEU A 6 -3.84 6.68 7.76
C LEU A 6 -2.81 5.56 7.84
N ASP A 7 -1.81 5.76 8.69
CA ASP A 7 -0.84 4.72 9.06
C ASP A 7 -1.19 4.24 10.48
N LEU A 8 -1.14 2.92 10.69
CA LEU A 8 -1.47 2.33 11.99
C LEU A 8 -0.32 1.50 12.54
N ILE A 9 0.02 1.73 13.81
CA ILE A 9 0.85 0.82 14.62
C ILE A 9 0.02 0.42 15.85
N GLU A 10 -0.20 -0.88 16.00
CA GLU A 10 -0.93 -1.45 17.16
C GLU A 10 -2.25 -0.72 17.41
N GLY A 11 -2.98 -0.42 16.34
CA GLY A 11 -4.28 0.22 16.41
C GLY A 11 -4.25 1.74 16.57
N GLN A 12 -3.09 2.34 16.73
CA GLN A 12 -2.94 3.79 16.89
C GLN A 12 -2.62 4.45 15.53
N VAL A 13 -3.25 5.60 15.29
CA VAL A 13 -2.91 6.42 14.12
C VAL A 13 -1.57 7.09 14.38
N VAL A 14 -0.64 6.90 13.44
CA VAL A 14 0.73 7.38 13.60
C VAL A 14 1.24 8.02 12.31
N ARG A 15 2.40 8.66 12.41
CA ARG A 15 3.23 9.05 11.28
C ARG A 15 4.68 8.73 11.62
N LEU A 16 5.34 8.04 10.71
CA LEU A 16 6.79 7.81 10.81
C LEU A 16 7.54 8.91 10.07
N TYR A 17 8.64 9.36 10.66
CA TYR A 17 9.54 10.27 9.95
C TYR A 17 10.41 9.44 9.00
N GLN A 18 10.19 9.60 7.71
CA GLN A 18 10.93 8.88 6.66
C GLN A 18 10.97 7.35 6.87
N GLY A 19 9.86 6.77 7.35
CA GLY A 19 9.77 5.32 7.56
C GLY A 19 10.49 4.81 8.81
N ASP A 20 11.02 5.69 9.66
CA ASP A 20 11.79 5.30 10.84
C ASP A 20 10.87 4.98 12.02
N TYR A 21 10.80 3.71 12.41
CA TYR A 21 10.00 3.24 13.56
C TYR A 21 10.51 3.78 14.90
N GLY A 22 11.73 4.34 14.95
CA GLY A 22 12.25 5.03 16.12
C GLY A 22 11.76 6.47 16.23
N GLN A 23 11.14 7.00 15.19
CA GLN A 23 10.67 8.40 15.14
C GLN A 23 9.18 8.42 14.80
N VAL A 24 8.34 8.05 15.78
CA VAL A 24 6.89 7.92 15.64
C VAL A 24 6.19 9.14 16.26
N THR A 25 5.32 9.77 15.50
CA THR A 25 4.35 10.73 16.04
C THR A 25 3.01 10.01 16.15
N GLU A 26 2.42 9.98 17.35
CA GLU A 26 1.11 9.38 17.58
C GLU A 26 0.03 10.46 17.57
N TYR A 27 -1.10 10.14 16.95
CA TYR A 27 -2.27 11.01 16.93
C TYR A 27 -3.38 10.37 17.76
N LYS A 28 -3.92 11.12 18.71
CA LYS A 28 -4.98 10.62 19.59
C LYS A 28 -6.34 10.75 18.91
N VAL A 29 -6.51 10.00 17.81
CA VAL A 29 -7.75 9.96 17.05
C VAL A 29 -8.16 8.51 16.83
N ASP A 30 -9.45 8.26 16.82
CA ASP A 30 -9.98 6.94 16.49
C ASP A 30 -9.93 6.77 14.96
N PRO A 31 -9.29 5.71 14.43
CA PRO A 31 -9.17 5.57 12.98
C PRO A 31 -10.53 5.44 12.27
N ALA A 32 -11.52 4.78 12.87
CA ALA A 32 -12.85 4.66 12.24
C ALA A 32 -13.55 6.01 12.16
N GLU A 33 -13.50 6.80 13.25
CA GLU A 33 -14.04 8.17 13.25
C GLU A 33 -13.34 9.02 12.19
N GLN A 34 -12.01 8.92 12.09
CA GLN A 34 -11.25 9.71 11.13
C GLN A 34 -11.59 9.33 9.69
N PHE A 35 -11.75 8.04 9.39
CA PHE A 35 -12.17 7.60 8.06
C PHE A 35 -13.57 8.12 7.72
N ASN A 36 -14.49 8.10 8.68
CA ASN A 36 -15.84 8.63 8.45
C ASN A 36 -15.83 10.16 8.20
N LEU A 37 -14.98 10.89 8.92
CA LEU A 37 -14.82 12.34 8.67
C LEU A 37 -14.31 12.61 7.24
N TYR A 38 -13.32 11.84 6.79
CA TYR A 38 -12.81 11.98 5.42
C TYR A 38 -13.90 11.66 4.40
N HIS A 39 -14.67 10.60 4.64
CA HIS A 39 -15.76 10.24 3.73
C HIS A 39 -16.83 11.32 3.69
N GLN A 40 -17.24 11.87 4.84
CA GLN A 40 -18.21 12.94 4.92
C GLN A 40 -17.71 14.21 4.22
N ALA A 41 -16.39 14.43 4.19
CA ALA A 41 -15.76 15.53 3.46
C ALA A 41 -15.66 15.27 1.95
N GLY A 42 -16.14 14.11 1.46
CA GLY A 42 -16.22 13.81 0.04
C GLY A 42 -15.21 12.79 -0.47
N ALA A 43 -14.41 12.18 0.41
CA ALA A 43 -13.46 11.15 -0.03
C ALA A 43 -14.20 9.85 -0.34
N ASN A 44 -14.08 9.37 -1.57
CA ASN A 44 -14.67 8.09 -2.00
C ASN A 44 -13.65 6.94 -1.90
N TRP A 45 -12.38 7.26 -1.80
CA TRP A 45 -11.29 6.33 -1.60
C TRP A 45 -10.47 6.75 -0.39
N LEU A 46 -10.03 5.77 0.39
CA LEU A 46 -9.16 5.95 1.55
C LEU A 46 -7.97 5.01 1.43
N HIS A 47 -6.86 5.38 2.04
CA HIS A 47 -5.64 4.57 2.05
C HIS A 47 -5.28 4.20 3.49
N LEU A 48 -4.98 2.93 3.72
CA LEU A 48 -4.61 2.44 5.05
C LEU A 48 -3.29 1.70 4.96
N VAL A 49 -2.38 2.01 5.87
CA VAL A 49 -1.11 1.27 5.96
C VAL A 49 -1.02 0.59 7.32
N ASP A 50 -0.93 -0.73 7.32
CA ASP A 50 -0.67 -1.54 8.51
C ASP A 50 0.84 -1.62 8.73
N LEU A 51 1.36 -0.67 9.51
CA LEU A 51 2.80 -0.63 9.81
C LEU A 51 3.23 -1.76 10.76
N THR A 52 2.32 -2.29 11.57
CA THR A 52 2.59 -3.48 12.39
C THR A 52 2.84 -4.68 11.47
N GLY A 53 1.95 -4.92 10.51
CA GLY A 53 2.12 -5.97 9.50
C GLY A 53 3.32 -5.73 8.58
N ALA A 54 3.65 -4.47 8.30
CA ALA A 54 4.83 -4.14 7.50
C ALA A 54 6.12 -4.57 8.20
N LYS A 55 6.18 -4.41 9.52
CA LYS A 55 7.33 -4.82 10.34
C LYS A 55 7.38 -6.33 10.52
N ASP A 56 6.22 -6.94 10.83
CA ASP A 56 6.09 -8.38 11.06
C ASP A 56 4.73 -8.83 10.50
N THR A 57 4.74 -9.57 9.39
CA THR A 57 3.50 -9.99 8.74
C THR A 57 2.66 -10.93 9.63
N SER A 58 3.28 -11.66 10.56
CA SER A 58 2.53 -12.51 11.50
C SER A 58 1.74 -11.69 12.52
N ALA A 59 2.10 -10.43 12.71
CA ALA A 59 1.43 -9.50 13.62
C ALA A 59 0.42 -8.59 12.92
N ARG A 60 0.09 -8.87 11.64
CA ARG A 60 -0.87 -8.07 10.87
C ARG A 60 -2.19 -7.92 11.64
N GLN A 61 -2.72 -6.70 11.65
CA GLN A 61 -3.89 -6.31 12.45
C GLN A 61 -5.21 -6.65 11.74
N LEU A 62 -5.39 -7.92 11.31
CA LEU A 62 -6.53 -8.32 10.44
C LEU A 62 -7.89 -8.04 11.07
N ASP A 63 -8.08 -8.30 12.37
CA ASP A 63 -9.38 -8.05 13.02
C ASP A 63 -9.70 -6.55 13.05
N LEU A 64 -8.71 -5.72 13.37
CA LEU A 64 -8.87 -4.27 13.35
C LEU A 64 -9.14 -3.77 11.94
N ILE A 65 -8.38 -4.27 10.97
CA ILE A 65 -8.53 -3.91 9.56
C ILE A 65 -9.95 -4.23 9.10
N ALA A 66 -10.46 -5.44 9.37
CA ALA A 66 -11.82 -5.83 8.97
C ALA A 66 -12.86 -4.90 9.59
N LYS A 67 -12.69 -4.52 10.86
CA LYS A 67 -13.61 -3.59 11.53
C LYS A 67 -13.57 -2.20 10.87
N LEU A 68 -12.38 -1.69 10.54
CA LEU A 68 -12.24 -0.40 9.88
C LEU A 68 -12.87 -0.40 8.50
N LEU A 69 -12.64 -1.47 7.73
CA LEU A 69 -13.21 -1.60 6.39
C LEU A 69 -14.74 -1.64 6.43
N ALA A 70 -15.32 -2.26 7.46
CA ALA A 70 -16.77 -2.32 7.66
C ALA A 70 -17.36 -1.02 8.20
N SER A 71 -16.55 -0.11 8.72
CA SER A 71 -17.02 1.09 9.41
C SER A 71 -17.35 2.26 8.48
N THR A 72 -17.00 2.19 7.22
CA THR A 72 -17.20 3.28 6.26
C THR A 72 -17.67 2.74 4.92
N PRO A 73 -18.55 3.47 4.20
CA PRO A 73 -18.94 3.09 2.83
C PRO A 73 -17.87 3.44 1.79
N ALA A 74 -16.82 4.18 2.14
CA ALA A 74 -15.75 4.50 1.20
C ALA A 74 -14.96 3.24 0.80
N ASN A 75 -14.44 3.26 -0.41
CA ASN A 75 -13.51 2.21 -0.87
C ASN A 75 -12.18 2.37 -0.16
N ILE A 76 -11.59 1.26 0.29
CA ILE A 76 -10.30 1.32 0.99
C ILE A 76 -9.26 0.51 0.22
N GLN A 77 -8.12 1.13 -0.04
CA GLN A 77 -6.92 0.41 -0.46
C GLN A 77 -5.97 0.29 0.73
N ILE A 78 -5.36 -0.89 0.88
CA ILE A 78 -4.59 -1.18 2.08
C ILE A 78 -3.25 -1.81 1.73
N GLY A 79 -2.20 -1.34 2.42
CA GLY A 79 -0.85 -1.86 2.30
C GLY A 79 -0.22 -2.12 3.66
N GLY A 80 1.06 -2.48 3.63
CA GLY A 80 1.83 -2.78 4.82
C GLY A 80 2.32 -4.22 4.82
N GLY A 81 3.51 -4.45 4.29
CA GLY A 81 4.16 -5.77 4.34
C GLY A 81 3.49 -6.87 3.54
N VAL A 82 2.92 -6.55 2.38
CA VAL A 82 2.32 -7.56 1.51
C VAL A 82 3.45 -8.29 0.78
N ARG A 83 3.70 -9.54 1.16
CA ARG A 83 4.84 -10.33 0.67
C ARG A 83 4.43 -11.66 0.06
N THR A 84 3.26 -12.18 0.40
CA THR A 84 2.79 -13.50 -0.04
C THR A 84 1.40 -13.40 -0.64
N GLU A 85 1.02 -14.43 -1.40
CA GLU A 85 -0.35 -14.54 -1.91
C GLU A 85 -1.37 -14.58 -0.76
N GLN A 86 -1.02 -15.23 0.36
CA GLN A 86 -1.92 -15.28 1.51
C GLN A 86 -2.19 -13.88 2.08
N ASP A 87 -1.17 -12.99 2.10
CA ASP A 87 -1.40 -11.60 2.51
C ASP A 87 -2.45 -10.92 1.62
N VAL A 88 -2.38 -11.15 0.30
CA VAL A 88 -3.35 -10.58 -0.65
C VAL A 88 -4.75 -11.12 -0.37
N VAL A 89 -4.88 -12.45 -0.22
CA VAL A 89 -6.16 -13.09 0.06
C VAL A 89 -6.77 -12.56 1.36
N ASP A 90 -5.98 -12.53 2.43
CA ASP A 90 -6.45 -12.09 3.75
C ASP A 90 -7.00 -10.65 3.70
N LEU A 91 -6.30 -9.75 2.99
CA LEU A 91 -6.71 -8.35 2.90
C LEU A 91 -7.96 -8.19 2.03
N LEU A 92 -8.04 -8.91 0.91
CA LEU A 92 -9.24 -8.88 0.05
C LEU A 92 -10.45 -9.46 0.79
N GLU A 93 -10.27 -10.57 1.52
CA GLU A 93 -11.35 -11.19 2.31
C GLU A 93 -11.78 -10.29 3.48
N ALA A 94 -10.87 -9.50 4.03
CA ALA A 94 -11.20 -8.52 5.07
C ALA A 94 -12.07 -7.36 4.51
N GLY A 95 -12.15 -7.22 3.17
CA GLY A 95 -13.00 -6.22 2.54
C GLY A 95 -12.26 -5.13 1.77
N ALA A 96 -10.94 -5.23 1.62
CA ALA A 96 -10.18 -4.24 0.85
C ALA A 96 -10.60 -4.27 -0.62
N GLN A 97 -10.79 -3.09 -1.23
CA GLN A 97 -11.05 -2.99 -2.66
C GLN A 97 -9.76 -3.15 -3.46
N ARG A 98 -8.63 -2.75 -2.89
CA ARG A 98 -7.30 -2.91 -3.51
C ARG A 98 -6.28 -3.23 -2.44
N VAL A 99 -5.28 -4.01 -2.83
CA VAL A 99 -4.11 -4.32 -2.01
C VAL A 99 -2.91 -3.57 -2.57
N VAL A 100 -2.19 -2.87 -1.69
CA VAL A 100 -1.05 -2.04 -2.09
C VAL A 100 0.24 -2.83 -1.84
N VAL A 101 1.02 -3.02 -2.90
CA VAL A 101 2.23 -3.84 -2.88
C VAL A 101 3.44 -2.95 -3.16
N GLY A 102 4.35 -2.89 -2.20
CA GLY A 102 5.57 -2.08 -2.30
C GLY A 102 6.78 -2.90 -2.76
N SER A 103 7.73 -3.14 -1.86
CA SER A 103 9.02 -3.78 -2.18
C SER A 103 8.88 -5.11 -2.91
N THR A 104 7.84 -5.89 -2.62
CA THR A 104 7.61 -7.18 -3.30
C THR A 104 7.43 -6.99 -4.81
N ALA A 105 6.80 -5.88 -5.22
CA ALA A 105 6.61 -5.58 -6.65
C ALA A 105 7.94 -5.40 -7.39
N VAL A 106 8.98 -4.99 -6.67
CA VAL A 106 10.32 -4.79 -7.23
C VAL A 106 11.16 -6.07 -7.13
N LYS A 107 11.09 -6.72 -5.98
CA LYS A 107 11.91 -7.92 -5.68
C LYS A 107 11.40 -9.16 -6.38
N GLN A 108 10.08 -9.29 -6.56
CA GLN A 108 9.44 -10.49 -7.12
C GLN A 108 8.34 -10.09 -8.11
N PRO A 109 8.69 -9.43 -9.24
CA PRO A 109 7.67 -8.91 -10.15
C PRO A 109 6.81 -10.01 -10.77
N GLU A 110 7.38 -11.19 -11.07
CA GLU A 110 6.61 -12.29 -11.66
C GLU A 110 5.54 -12.80 -10.70
N LEU A 111 5.84 -12.81 -9.39
CA LEU A 111 4.87 -13.20 -8.37
C LEU A 111 3.70 -12.21 -8.33
N VAL A 112 4.01 -10.91 -8.32
CA VAL A 112 2.97 -9.87 -8.25
C VAL A 112 2.15 -9.82 -9.54
N LYS A 113 2.79 -10.02 -10.71
CA LYS A 113 2.04 -10.15 -11.97
C LYS A 113 1.07 -11.34 -11.94
N GLY A 114 1.48 -12.45 -11.33
CA GLY A 114 0.59 -13.60 -11.13
C GLY A 114 -0.62 -13.25 -10.27
N TRP A 115 -0.45 -12.43 -9.24
CA TRP A 115 -1.58 -11.94 -8.43
C TRP A 115 -2.52 -11.06 -9.27
N MET A 116 -1.95 -10.19 -10.12
CA MET A 116 -2.76 -9.34 -11.00
C MET A 116 -3.59 -10.18 -11.97
N GLU A 117 -3.02 -11.26 -12.52
CA GLU A 117 -3.74 -12.17 -13.42
C GLU A 117 -4.85 -12.93 -12.67
N LYS A 118 -4.56 -13.37 -11.44
CA LYS A 118 -5.48 -14.23 -10.67
C LYS A 118 -6.63 -13.45 -10.04
N TYR A 119 -6.33 -12.28 -9.46
CA TYR A 119 -7.31 -11.51 -8.67
C TYR A 119 -7.85 -10.29 -9.42
N GLY A 120 -7.23 -9.93 -10.53
CA GLY A 120 -7.55 -8.73 -11.29
C GLY A 120 -6.53 -7.62 -11.08
N ALA A 121 -6.06 -7.01 -12.16
CA ALA A 121 -5.09 -5.93 -12.09
C ALA A 121 -5.63 -4.72 -11.30
N GLU A 122 -6.95 -4.51 -11.37
CA GLU A 122 -7.61 -3.42 -10.63
C GLU A 122 -7.59 -3.62 -9.11
N LYS A 123 -7.27 -4.83 -8.64
CA LYS A 123 -7.18 -5.15 -7.21
C LYS A 123 -5.79 -4.91 -6.63
N ILE A 124 -4.78 -4.67 -7.48
CA ILE A 124 -3.39 -4.53 -7.03
C ILE A 124 -2.89 -3.11 -7.37
N VAL A 125 -2.37 -2.42 -6.38
CA VAL A 125 -1.75 -1.10 -6.55
C VAL A 125 -0.26 -1.25 -6.28
N LEU A 126 0.58 -0.77 -7.18
CA LEU A 126 2.04 -0.77 -6.97
C LEU A 126 2.44 0.53 -6.28
N ALA A 127 3.05 0.43 -5.12
CA ALA A 127 3.61 1.58 -4.39
C ALA A 127 5.13 1.57 -4.58
N LEU A 128 5.63 2.53 -5.33
CA LEU A 128 7.02 2.57 -5.75
C LEU A 128 7.69 3.84 -5.21
N ASP A 129 8.59 3.67 -4.26
CA ASP A 129 9.44 4.74 -3.76
C ASP A 129 10.58 4.98 -4.76
N ILE A 130 10.93 6.21 -5.03
CA ILE A 130 11.88 6.54 -6.09
C ILE A 130 12.97 7.45 -5.56
N ASN A 131 14.23 7.08 -5.80
CA ASN A 131 15.39 7.93 -5.62
C ASN A 131 15.78 8.52 -6.97
N ILE A 132 16.09 9.81 -6.99
CA ILE A 132 16.54 10.50 -8.20
C ILE A 132 18.02 10.84 -8.05
N ASP A 133 18.84 10.25 -8.90
CA ASP A 133 20.29 10.48 -8.91
C ASP A 133 20.61 11.87 -9.45
N GLN A 134 21.87 12.29 -9.27
CA GLN A 134 22.34 13.61 -9.72
C GLN A 134 22.21 13.81 -11.23
N ASP A 135 22.25 12.72 -12.01
CA ASP A 135 22.09 12.78 -13.47
C ASP A 135 20.60 12.70 -13.90
N GLY A 136 19.67 12.67 -12.91
CA GLY A 136 18.23 12.59 -13.19
C GLY A 136 17.69 11.17 -13.36
N THR A 137 18.52 10.15 -13.21
CA THR A 137 18.04 8.75 -13.28
C THR A 137 17.14 8.45 -12.10
N ARG A 138 15.97 7.85 -12.38
CA ARG A 138 14.94 7.53 -11.39
C ARG A 138 14.98 6.04 -11.09
N LYS A 139 15.52 5.69 -9.93
CA LYS A 139 15.65 4.30 -9.48
C LYS A 139 14.65 3.98 -8.39
N VAL A 140 14.09 2.79 -8.43
CA VAL A 140 13.12 2.35 -7.42
C VAL A 140 13.88 1.94 -6.16
N ALA A 141 13.48 2.52 -5.02
CA ALA A 141 14.00 2.17 -3.72
C ALA A 141 13.21 0.99 -3.13
N ILE A 142 13.86 0.20 -2.31
CA ILE A 142 13.24 -0.91 -1.59
C ILE A 142 13.61 -0.82 -0.11
N SER A 143 12.94 -1.63 0.70
CA SER A 143 13.21 -1.72 2.15
C SER A 143 13.06 -0.37 2.86
N GLY A 144 11.98 0.37 2.53
CA GLY A 144 11.69 1.65 3.18
C GLY A 144 12.75 2.71 2.90
N TRP A 145 13.14 2.88 1.64
CA TRP A 145 14.13 3.87 1.17
C TRP A 145 15.60 3.49 1.48
N GLN A 146 15.83 2.36 2.14
CA GLN A 146 17.16 2.02 2.64
C GLN A 146 18.07 1.42 1.57
N GLU A 147 17.51 0.88 0.49
CA GLU A 147 18.27 0.19 -0.55
C GLU A 147 17.84 0.66 -1.94
N ASP A 148 18.81 0.79 -2.85
CA ASP A 148 18.56 1.00 -4.27
C ASP A 148 18.35 -0.36 -4.92
N SER A 149 17.25 -0.53 -5.63
CA SER A 149 16.96 -1.79 -6.33
C SER A 149 17.84 -2.01 -7.56
N GLY A 150 18.45 -0.94 -8.09
CA GLY A 150 19.16 -0.99 -9.37
C GLY A 150 18.22 -0.93 -10.58
N VAL A 151 16.91 -0.88 -10.38
CA VAL A 151 15.90 -0.90 -11.44
C VAL A 151 15.33 0.51 -11.63
N THR A 152 15.29 0.99 -12.87
CA THR A 152 14.64 2.28 -13.15
C THR A 152 13.13 2.12 -13.10
N ILE A 153 12.43 3.21 -12.74
CA ILE A 153 10.97 3.17 -12.70
C ILE A 153 10.39 2.88 -14.08
N GLU A 154 11.01 3.40 -15.13
CA GLU A 154 10.55 3.19 -16.50
C GLU A 154 10.61 1.70 -16.89
N ALA A 155 11.71 1.02 -16.54
CA ALA A 155 11.87 -0.41 -16.84
C ALA A 155 10.83 -1.23 -16.07
N LEU A 156 10.61 -0.91 -14.80
CA LEU A 156 9.64 -1.64 -13.97
C LEU A 156 8.20 -1.43 -14.47
N ILE A 157 7.83 -0.18 -14.79
CA ILE A 157 6.49 0.11 -15.35
C ILE A 157 6.27 -0.65 -16.66
N ASN A 158 7.25 -0.62 -17.56
CA ASN A 158 7.14 -1.34 -18.85
C ASN A 158 6.95 -2.83 -18.64
N ASP A 159 7.63 -3.41 -17.65
CA ASP A 159 7.48 -4.83 -17.34
C ASP A 159 6.05 -5.13 -16.86
N TYR A 160 5.50 -4.32 -15.96
CA TYR A 160 4.13 -4.52 -15.45
C TYR A 160 3.05 -4.25 -16.50
N LEU A 161 3.29 -3.36 -17.46
CA LEU A 161 2.34 -3.10 -18.54
C LEU A 161 2.11 -4.31 -19.43
N THR A 162 2.98 -5.32 -19.39
CA THR A 162 2.76 -6.57 -20.13
C THR A 162 1.54 -7.34 -19.62
N VAL A 163 1.18 -7.18 -18.34
CA VAL A 163 0.02 -7.85 -17.74
C VAL A 163 -1.26 -7.02 -17.90
N GLY A 164 -1.15 -5.70 -17.86
CA GLY A 164 -2.30 -4.80 -17.70
C GLY A 164 -2.81 -4.11 -18.94
N ARG A 165 -2.57 -4.65 -20.15
CA ARG A 165 -2.96 -3.94 -21.38
C ARG A 165 -4.47 -3.69 -21.56
N GLN A 166 -5.30 -4.19 -20.66
CA GLN A 166 -6.76 -4.02 -20.78
C GLN A 166 -7.39 -3.12 -19.71
N GLN A 167 -6.61 -2.58 -18.77
CA GLN A 167 -7.20 -1.74 -17.70
C GLN A 167 -6.28 -0.57 -17.33
N HIS A 168 -6.89 0.59 -17.34
CA HIS A 168 -6.22 1.86 -17.01
C HIS A 168 -6.46 2.24 -15.55
N UNK A 169 -5.49 2.80 -14.97
CA UNK A 169 -5.50 3.35 -13.82
C UNK A 169 -4.41 3.06 -13.01
N HIS A 170 -3.66 3.71 -13.27
CA HIS A 170 -2.51 3.56 -12.41
C HIS A 170 -2.42 4.79 -11.50
N ALA A 171 -2.41 4.57 -10.20
CA ALA A 171 -2.07 5.61 -9.25
C ALA A 171 -0.58 5.47 -8.90
N VAL A 172 0.17 6.52 -9.14
CA VAL A 172 1.57 6.65 -8.70
C VAL A 172 1.56 7.67 -7.56
N TYR A 173 2.12 7.30 -6.40
CA TYR A 173 2.22 8.16 -5.24
C TYR A 173 3.68 8.40 -4.90
#